data_9877a9c6c7855079880cc5c0d9f6fd8b
#
_entry.id   9877a9c6c7855079880cc5c0d9f6fd8b
#
_cell.length_a   1.000
_cell.length_b   1.000
_cell.length_c   1.000
_cell.angle_alpha   90.00
_cell.angle_beta   90.00
_cell.angle_gamma   90.00
#
_symmetry.space_group_name_H-M   'P 1'
#
loop_
_entity.id
_entity.type
_entity.pdbx_description
1 polymer ?
#
loop_
_entity_poly.entity_id
_entity_poly.type
_entity_poly.pdbx_seq_one_letter_code
_entity_poly.pdbx_strand_id
1 'polypeptide(L)'
;MAFCPNCGQSVPEGARFCPRCANPLSSSREPSEERKLATVLFADLVGSTELADSQNPERTRALLNRFYDAMAAEIEGAGGTVEKFVGDAVMAAFGAPAAQEDHAERALHTALSMQRRLEELFGDSLSLRIGVNTGEVVVGQPREGSSFVSGDAVREIRRCIRDLGFKGALVNGFSQVG
;
A
#
# COMPACT_ATOMS: atom_id res chain seq x y z
N MET A 1 22.94 -18.09 -26.84
CA MET A 1 23.98 -18.62 -25.92
C MET A 1 24.20 -17.57 -24.83
N ALA A 2 24.09 -17.97 -23.58
CA ALA A 2 24.34 -17.10 -22.43
C ALA A 2 25.77 -17.32 -21.92
N PHE A 3 26.34 -16.33 -21.26
CA PHE A 3 27.67 -16.41 -20.67
C PHE A 3 27.56 -16.29 -19.14
N CYS A 4 28.37 -17.02 -18.42
CA CYS A 4 28.45 -16.94 -16.96
C CYS A 4 28.98 -15.56 -16.53
N PRO A 5 28.27 -14.79 -15.70
CA PRO A 5 28.72 -13.47 -15.27
C PRO A 5 29.95 -13.50 -14.36
N ASN A 6 30.24 -14.66 -13.76
CA ASN A 6 31.38 -14.80 -12.86
C ASN A 6 32.68 -15.22 -13.56
N CYS A 7 32.62 -16.12 -14.54
CA CYS A 7 33.84 -16.69 -15.17
C CYS A 7 33.87 -16.57 -16.71
N GLY A 8 32.88 -15.97 -17.35
CA GLY A 8 32.81 -15.77 -18.78
C GLY A 8 32.58 -17.04 -19.62
N GLN A 9 32.40 -18.21 -18.97
CA GLN A 9 32.17 -19.47 -19.68
C GLN A 9 30.81 -19.43 -20.42
N SER A 10 30.78 -19.90 -21.66
CA SER A 10 29.55 -20.14 -22.40
C SER A 10 28.74 -21.24 -21.70
N VAL A 11 27.45 -20.98 -21.48
CA VAL A 11 26.56 -21.88 -20.77
C VAL A 11 25.33 -22.21 -21.63
N PRO A 12 24.80 -23.44 -21.53
CA PRO A 12 23.57 -23.82 -22.22
C PRO A 12 22.39 -22.96 -21.76
N GLU A 13 21.45 -22.72 -22.66
CA GLU A 13 20.20 -22.06 -22.33
C GLU A 13 19.42 -22.88 -21.29
N GLY A 14 18.98 -22.27 -20.17
CA GLY A 14 18.32 -22.98 -19.09
C GLY A 14 19.22 -23.63 -18.04
N ALA A 15 20.54 -23.50 -18.16
CA ALA A 15 21.46 -24.03 -17.13
C ALA A 15 21.27 -23.28 -15.79
N ARG A 16 21.03 -24.04 -14.72
CA ARG A 16 20.85 -23.49 -13.36
C ARG A 16 22.17 -23.11 -12.68
N PHE A 17 23.27 -23.75 -13.08
CA PHE A 17 24.61 -23.51 -12.54
C PHE A 17 25.63 -23.52 -13.65
N CYS A 18 26.70 -22.72 -13.51
CA CYS A 18 27.82 -22.75 -14.44
C CYS A 18 28.59 -24.07 -14.28
N PRO A 19 28.83 -24.85 -15.35
CA PRO A 19 29.57 -26.11 -15.29
C PRO A 19 31.04 -25.91 -14.93
N ARG A 20 31.57 -24.70 -15.07
CA ARG A 20 32.98 -24.42 -14.79
C ARG A 20 33.23 -23.91 -13.36
N CYS A 21 32.40 -23.03 -12.84
CA CYS A 21 32.64 -22.36 -11.56
C CYS A 21 31.49 -22.56 -10.55
N ALA A 22 30.50 -23.38 -10.89
CA ALA A 22 29.30 -23.65 -10.06
C ALA A 22 28.49 -22.40 -9.67
N ASN A 23 28.78 -21.21 -10.25
CA ASN A 23 28.01 -20.01 -10.00
C ASN A 23 26.55 -20.22 -10.45
N PRO A 24 25.53 -19.90 -9.61
CA PRO A 24 24.15 -20.00 -10.02
C PRO A 24 23.85 -19.02 -11.16
N LEU A 25 23.29 -19.53 -12.24
CA LEU A 25 23.00 -18.77 -13.48
C LEU A 25 21.53 -18.37 -13.56
N SER A 26 20.67 -19.05 -12.83
CA SER A 26 19.25 -18.74 -12.74
C SER A 26 19.01 -17.88 -11.50
N SER A 27 19.12 -16.58 -11.65
CA SER A 27 18.46 -15.63 -10.76
C SER A 27 17.06 -15.25 -11.26
N SER A 28 16.42 -16.13 -12.00
CA SER A 28 14.96 -16.08 -12.14
C SER A 28 14.38 -16.72 -10.87
N ARG A 29 14.51 -16.03 -9.72
CA ARG A 29 13.49 -16.15 -8.70
C ARG A 29 12.22 -15.72 -9.44
N GLU A 30 11.38 -16.69 -9.80
CA GLU A 30 9.99 -16.37 -10.06
C GLU A 30 9.55 -15.47 -8.91
N PRO A 31 8.85 -14.36 -9.14
CA PRO A 31 8.37 -13.53 -8.08
C PRO A 31 7.52 -14.42 -7.17
N SER A 32 8.08 -14.84 -6.05
CA SER A 32 7.38 -15.69 -5.10
C SER A 32 6.30 -14.82 -4.47
N GLU A 33 5.08 -15.03 -4.88
CA GLU A 33 3.94 -14.51 -4.16
C GLU A 33 3.95 -15.12 -2.76
N GLU A 34 4.08 -14.29 -1.75
CA GLU A 34 4.11 -14.71 -0.35
C GLU A 34 2.79 -14.30 0.31
N ARG A 35 2.17 -15.22 1.03
CA ARG A 35 0.99 -14.92 1.84
C ARG A 35 1.43 -14.43 3.21
N LYS A 36 0.89 -13.29 3.62
CA LYS A 36 1.16 -12.67 4.93
C LYS A 36 -0.13 -12.23 5.58
N LEU A 37 -0.13 -12.25 6.91
CA LEU A 37 -1.13 -11.53 7.67
C LEU A 37 -0.68 -10.07 7.78
N ALA A 38 -1.50 -9.17 7.27
CA ALA A 38 -1.19 -7.74 7.26
C ALA A 38 -2.45 -6.91 7.50
N THR A 39 -2.25 -5.66 7.86
CA THR A 39 -3.33 -4.69 7.98
C THR A 39 -3.28 -3.73 6.81
N VAL A 40 -4.38 -3.62 6.09
CA VAL A 40 -4.57 -2.68 5.00
C VAL A 40 -5.34 -1.47 5.50
N LEU A 41 -4.81 -0.30 5.22
CA LEU A 41 -5.47 0.97 5.46
C LEU A 41 -5.85 1.57 4.11
N PHE A 42 -7.08 2.04 4.00
CA PHE A 42 -7.57 2.79 2.86
C PHE A 42 -8.18 4.10 3.35
N ALA A 43 -7.69 5.22 2.86
CA ALA A 43 -8.21 6.53 3.21
C ALA A 43 -8.64 7.29 1.97
N ASP A 44 -9.83 7.87 2.01
CA ASP A 44 -10.50 8.55 0.91
C ASP A 44 -10.90 9.96 1.37
N LEU A 45 -10.62 10.95 0.54
CA LEU A 45 -10.86 12.35 0.84
C LEU A 45 -12.31 12.72 0.55
N VAL A 46 -13.02 13.17 1.57
CA VAL A 46 -14.42 13.62 1.44
C VAL A 46 -14.46 15.12 1.18
N GLY A 47 -15.24 15.53 0.19
CA GLY A 47 -15.38 16.95 -0.20
C GLY A 47 -14.41 17.38 -1.31
N SER A 48 -13.52 16.50 -1.76
CA SER A 48 -12.56 16.79 -2.83
C SER A 48 -13.22 17.15 -4.16
N THR A 49 -14.30 16.46 -4.53
CA THR A 49 -15.02 16.68 -5.79
C THR A 49 -15.69 18.06 -5.81
N GLU A 50 -16.39 18.42 -4.74
CA GLU A 50 -17.04 19.74 -4.61
C GLU A 50 -16.00 20.87 -4.63
N LEU A 51 -14.85 20.62 -4.00
CA LEU A 51 -13.75 21.57 -3.99
C LEU A 51 -13.08 21.69 -5.36
N ALA A 52 -12.96 20.60 -6.11
CA ALA A 52 -12.41 20.57 -7.46
C ALA A 52 -13.32 21.33 -8.44
N ASP A 53 -14.63 21.19 -8.32
CA ASP A 53 -15.61 21.88 -9.16
C ASP A 53 -15.66 23.39 -8.89
N SER A 54 -15.31 23.81 -7.68
CA SER A 54 -15.32 25.21 -7.24
C SER A 54 -13.99 25.95 -7.46
N GLN A 55 -12.92 25.24 -7.79
CA GLN A 55 -11.57 25.80 -7.89
C GLN A 55 -10.93 25.58 -9.28
N ASN A 56 -9.89 26.39 -9.53
CA ASN A 56 -9.00 26.20 -10.68
C ASN A 56 -8.26 24.83 -10.57
N PRO A 57 -8.13 24.05 -11.66
CA PRO A 57 -7.44 22.78 -11.71
C PRO A 57 -6.03 22.78 -11.10
N GLU A 58 -5.30 23.86 -11.22
CA GLU A 58 -3.96 24.02 -10.65
C GLU A 58 -3.99 24.02 -9.11
N ARG A 59 -4.98 24.70 -8.53
CA ARG A 59 -5.16 24.72 -7.06
C ARG A 59 -5.59 23.37 -6.53
N THR A 60 -6.48 22.69 -7.23
CA THR A 60 -6.89 21.32 -6.89
C THR A 60 -5.70 20.38 -6.90
N ARG A 61 -4.86 20.47 -7.93
CA ARG A 61 -3.63 19.65 -8.02
C ARG A 61 -2.64 19.96 -6.90
N ALA A 62 -2.44 21.24 -6.57
CA ALA A 62 -1.56 21.63 -5.46
C ALA A 62 -2.08 21.13 -4.11
N LEU A 63 -3.41 21.15 -3.91
CA LEU A 63 -4.05 20.60 -2.71
C LEU A 63 -3.85 19.07 -2.61
N LEU A 64 -4.10 18.34 -3.70
CA LEU A 64 -3.91 16.89 -3.73
C LEU A 64 -2.44 16.50 -3.48
N ASN A 65 -1.48 17.23 -4.03
CA ASN A 65 -0.06 16.97 -3.76
C ASN A 65 0.27 17.16 -2.27
N ARG A 66 -0.22 18.24 -1.63
CA ARG A 66 -0.04 18.44 -0.18
C ARG A 66 -0.70 17.34 0.65
N PHE A 67 -1.86 16.86 0.21
CA PHE A 67 -2.54 15.74 0.83
C PHE A 67 -1.70 14.46 0.71
N TYR A 68 -1.21 14.12 -0.49
CA TYR A 68 -0.38 12.93 -0.71
C TYR A 68 0.89 12.95 0.14
N ASP A 69 1.61 14.07 0.14
CA ASP A 69 2.84 14.22 0.91
C ASP A 69 2.59 14.05 2.42
N ALA A 70 1.51 14.65 2.93
CA ALA A 70 1.14 14.54 4.32
C ALA A 70 0.72 13.12 4.72
N MET A 71 -0.10 12.46 3.91
CA MET A 71 -0.56 11.09 4.18
C MET A 71 0.58 10.08 4.08
N ALA A 72 1.47 10.24 3.10
CA ALA A 72 2.67 9.41 2.98
C ALA A 72 3.57 9.54 4.21
N ALA A 73 3.80 10.77 4.69
CA ALA A 73 4.63 11.02 5.88
C ALA A 73 4.06 10.34 7.15
N GLU A 74 2.75 10.39 7.37
CA GLU A 74 2.11 9.73 8.52
C GLU A 74 2.20 8.20 8.41
N ILE A 75 1.98 7.64 7.22
CA ILE A 75 2.03 6.20 6.98
C ILE A 75 3.46 5.67 7.15
N GLU A 76 4.43 6.27 6.47
CA GLU A 76 5.83 5.84 6.49
C GLU A 76 6.48 6.07 7.85
N GLY A 77 6.16 7.19 8.51
CA GLY A 77 6.63 7.49 9.87
C GLY A 77 6.18 6.46 10.91
N ALA A 78 5.04 5.81 10.71
CA ALA A 78 4.55 4.71 11.53
C ALA A 78 5.05 3.32 11.08
N GLY A 79 5.90 3.26 10.07
CA GLY A 79 6.43 2.01 9.51
C GLY A 79 5.49 1.28 8.56
N GLY A 80 4.44 1.95 8.09
CA GLY A 80 3.60 1.47 7.00
C GLY A 80 4.26 1.69 5.64
N THR A 81 3.73 1.03 4.64
CA THR A 81 4.17 1.19 3.24
C THR A 81 3.00 1.73 2.42
N VAL A 82 3.21 2.87 1.76
CA VAL A 82 2.24 3.38 0.79
C VAL A 82 2.22 2.46 -0.42
N GLU A 83 1.07 1.87 -0.67
CA GLU A 83 0.87 0.97 -1.80
C GLU A 83 0.62 1.76 -3.08
N LYS A 84 -0.31 2.70 -3.02
CA LYS A 84 -0.64 3.60 -4.13
C LYS A 84 -1.57 4.72 -3.71
N PHE A 85 -1.57 5.76 -4.54
CA PHE A 85 -2.62 6.77 -4.59
C PHE A 85 -3.58 6.47 -5.75
N VAL A 86 -4.87 6.62 -5.53
CA VAL A 86 -5.91 6.40 -6.53
C VAL A 86 -6.89 7.58 -6.49
N GLY A 87 -6.70 8.54 -7.37
CA GLY A 87 -7.47 9.79 -7.32
C GLY A 87 -7.19 10.54 -6.02
N ASP A 88 -8.19 10.74 -5.21
CA ASP A 88 -8.15 11.39 -3.90
C ASP A 88 -8.05 10.39 -2.72
N ALA A 89 -7.73 9.15 -3.01
CA ALA A 89 -7.56 8.10 -2.02
C ALA A 89 -6.12 7.60 -1.93
N VAL A 90 -5.73 7.11 -0.75
CA VAL A 90 -4.47 6.42 -0.49
C VAL A 90 -4.74 5.03 0.07
N MET A 91 -3.95 4.07 -0.40
CA MET A 91 -3.92 2.72 0.13
C MET A 91 -2.53 2.44 0.71
N ALA A 92 -2.50 1.89 1.92
CA ALA A 92 -1.28 1.52 2.62
C ALA A 92 -1.39 0.14 3.24
N ALA A 93 -0.24 -0.47 3.49
CA ALA A 93 -0.13 -1.76 4.17
C ALA A 93 0.83 -1.68 5.36
N PHE A 94 0.49 -2.37 6.44
CA PHE A 94 1.29 -2.57 7.63
C PHE A 94 1.50 -4.07 7.84
N GLY A 95 2.74 -4.49 8.13
CA GLY A 95 3.09 -5.91 8.19
C GLY A 95 3.41 -6.54 6.83
N ALA A 96 3.41 -5.73 5.75
CA ALA A 96 3.80 -6.11 4.40
C ALA A 96 4.49 -4.91 3.70
N PRO A 97 5.57 -5.12 2.93
CA PRO A 97 6.26 -6.37 2.67
C PRO A 97 7.07 -6.88 3.88
N ALA A 98 7.50 -5.98 4.79
CA ALA A 98 8.19 -6.34 6.01
C ALA A 98 7.18 -6.77 7.09
N ALA A 99 7.42 -7.93 7.74
CA ALA A 99 6.57 -8.40 8.81
C ALA A 99 6.72 -7.51 10.06
N GLN A 100 5.59 -7.22 10.72
CA GLN A 100 5.51 -6.44 11.96
C GLN A 100 4.44 -7.09 12.83
N GLU A 101 4.72 -7.33 14.10
CA GLU A 101 3.77 -7.97 15.02
C GLU A 101 2.63 -7.02 15.41
N ASP A 102 2.93 -5.73 15.52
CA ASP A 102 2.03 -4.66 15.93
C ASP A 102 1.38 -3.92 14.73
N HIS A 103 1.32 -4.56 13.55
CA HIS A 103 0.83 -3.93 12.32
C HIS A 103 -0.59 -3.35 12.44
N ALA A 104 -1.49 -4.00 13.18
CA ALA A 104 -2.87 -3.54 13.36
C ALA A 104 -2.94 -2.28 14.23
N GLU A 105 -2.19 -2.26 15.33
CA GLU A 105 -2.11 -1.11 16.23
C GLU A 105 -1.50 0.11 15.51
N ARG A 106 -0.41 -0.10 14.77
CA ARG A 106 0.22 0.96 13.96
C ARG A 106 -0.75 1.54 12.94
N ALA A 107 -1.49 0.70 12.24
CA ALA A 107 -2.49 1.16 11.27
C ALA A 107 -3.58 2.02 11.91
N LEU A 108 -4.06 1.65 13.11
CA LEU A 108 -5.07 2.42 13.83
C LEU A 108 -4.53 3.78 14.32
N HIS A 109 -3.33 3.79 14.89
CA HIS A 109 -2.68 5.03 15.32
C HIS A 109 -2.42 5.95 14.11
N THR A 110 -1.99 5.38 12.98
CA THR A 110 -1.81 6.13 11.73
C THR A 110 -3.12 6.73 11.24
N ALA A 111 -4.21 5.97 11.26
CA ALA A 111 -5.53 6.49 10.87
C ALA A 111 -5.93 7.74 11.68
N LEU A 112 -5.71 7.71 13.00
CA LEU A 112 -5.98 8.86 13.89
C LEU A 112 -5.03 10.04 13.62
N SER A 113 -3.75 9.75 13.35
CA SER A 113 -2.78 10.81 13.01
C SER A 113 -3.10 11.46 11.67
N MET A 114 -3.50 10.67 10.66
CA MET A 114 -3.92 11.17 9.36
C MET A 114 -5.12 12.11 9.46
N GLN A 115 -6.13 11.79 10.29
CA GLN A 115 -7.28 12.67 10.52
C GLN A 115 -6.87 13.99 11.13
N ARG A 116 -6.07 13.97 12.22
CA ARG A 116 -5.54 15.18 12.85
C ARG A 116 -4.70 16.02 11.89
N ARG A 117 -3.85 15.34 11.11
CA ARG A 117 -2.99 16.02 10.14
C ARG A 117 -3.79 16.70 9.04
N LEU A 118 -4.87 16.07 8.56
CA LEU A 118 -5.75 16.69 7.59
C LEU A 118 -6.42 17.95 8.15
N GLU A 119 -6.94 17.87 9.39
CA GLU A 119 -7.58 19.00 10.06
C GLU A 119 -6.61 20.18 10.25
N GLU A 120 -5.34 19.90 10.63
CA GLU A 120 -4.29 20.93 10.74
C GLU A 120 -4.00 21.62 9.39
N LEU A 121 -4.04 20.88 8.29
CA LEU A 121 -3.67 21.40 6.96
C LEU A 121 -4.81 22.10 6.24
N PHE A 122 -6.04 21.65 6.43
CA PHE A 122 -7.20 22.04 5.61
C PHE A 122 -8.41 22.48 6.44
N GLY A 123 -8.34 22.39 7.77
CA GLY A 123 -9.47 22.70 8.65
C GLY A 123 -10.69 21.82 8.38
N ASP A 124 -11.87 22.36 8.60
CA ASP A 124 -13.16 21.64 8.41
C ASP A 124 -13.58 21.49 6.94
N SER A 125 -12.78 22.04 6.00
CA SER A 125 -13.13 22.03 4.57
C SER A 125 -13.05 20.64 3.95
N LEU A 126 -12.24 19.76 4.52
CA LEU A 126 -12.01 18.39 4.04
C LEU A 126 -12.07 17.42 5.22
N SER A 127 -12.51 16.21 4.95
CA SER A 127 -12.48 15.13 5.94
C SER A 127 -12.00 13.83 5.30
N LEU A 128 -11.47 12.91 6.13
CA LEU A 128 -11.06 11.58 5.69
C LEU A 128 -12.09 10.55 6.07
N ARG A 129 -12.37 9.68 5.12
CA ARG A 129 -13.04 8.42 5.32
C ARG A 129 -11.97 7.35 5.33
N ILE A 130 -11.75 6.72 6.49
CA ILE A 130 -10.68 5.73 6.65
C ILE A 130 -11.28 4.37 6.98
N GLY A 131 -10.81 3.36 6.26
CA GLY A 131 -11.08 1.96 6.57
C GLY A 131 -9.78 1.24 6.90
N VAL A 132 -9.82 0.38 7.92
CA VAL A 132 -8.72 -0.47 8.34
C VAL A 132 -9.21 -1.91 8.42
N ASN A 133 -8.52 -2.81 7.76
CA ASN A 133 -8.86 -4.23 7.78
C ASN A 133 -7.61 -5.09 7.90
N THR A 134 -7.66 -6.06 8.81
CA THR A 134 -6.59 -7.05 9.00
C THR A 134 -7.00 -8.38 8.40
N GLY A 135 -6.13 -8.98 7.62
CA GLY A 135 -6.39 -10.26 6.99
C GLY A 135 -5.21 -10.77 6.17
N GLU A 136 -5.43 -11.94 5.58
CA GLU A 136 -4.43 -12.55 4.70
C GLU A 136 -4.32 -11.75 3.40
N VAL A 137 -3.11 -11.41 3.04
CA VAL A 137 -2.76 -10.73 1.79
C VAL A 137 -1.70 -11.50 1.03
N VAL A 138 -1.72 -11.40 -0.28
CA VAL A 138 -0.68 -11.89 -1.16
C VAL A 138 0.24 -10.73 -1.49
N VAL A 139 1.50 -10.88 -1.14
CA VAL A 139 2.55 -9.88 -1.39
C VAL A 139 3.37 -10.36 -2.59
N GLY A 140 3.33 -9.59 -3.65
CA GLY A 140 4.12 -9.81 -4.85
C GLY A 140 5.25 -8.79 -5.00
N GLN A 141 6.12 -8.98 -5.99
CA GLN A 141 7.07 -7.93 -6.33
C GLN A 141 6.37 -6.79 -7.05
N PRO A 142 6.66 -5.51 -6.69
CA PRO A 142 6.09 -4.38 -7.39
C PRO A 142 6.47 -4.42 -8.87
N ARG A 143 5.48 -4.43 -9.74
CA ARG A 143 5.64 -4.16 -11.17
C ARG A 143 5.06 -2.78 -11.44
N GLU A 144 5.60 -2.05 -12.38
CA GLU A 144 5.06 -0.72 -12.74
C GLU A 144 3.55 -0.80 -12.94
N GLY A 145 2.81 0.00 -12.15
CA GLY A 145 1.35 0.10 -12.20
C GLY A 145 0.57 -1.03 -11.52
N SER A 146 1.22 -2.03 -10.90
CA SER A 146 0.55 -3.11 -10.17
C SER A 146 0.66 -2.96 -8.65
N SER A 147 -0.40 -3.33 -7.94
CA SER A 147 -0.38 -3.46 -6.48
C SER A 147 0.55 -4.58 -6.05
N PHE A 148 1.43 -4.33 -5.07
CA PHE A 148 2.22 -5.40 -4.46
C PHE A 148 1.44 -6.15 -3.36
N VAL A 149 0.33 -5.58 -2.89
CA VAL A 149 -0.57 -6.21 -1.91
C VAL A 149 -1.95 -6.43 -2.53
N SER A 150 -2.40 -7.66 -2.51
CA SER A 150 -3.72 -8.07 -3.00
C SER A 150 -4.34 -9.11 -2.06
N GLY A 151 -5.65 -9.33 -2.16
CA GLY A 151 -6.33 -10.34 -1.35
C GLY A 151 -7.73 -9.90 -0.91
N ASP A 152 -8.36 -10.73 -0.09
CA ASP A 152 -9.72 -10.49 0.39
C ASP A 152 -9.79 -9.27 1.29
N ALA A 153 -8.78 -9.06 2.15
CA ALA A 153 -8.69 -7.89 3.02
C ALA A 153 -8.79 -6.58 2.23
N VAL A 154 -8.12 -6.50 1.08
CA VAL A 154 -8.14 -5.33 0.19
C VAL A 154 -9.50 -5.15 -0.47
N ARG A 155 -10.12 -6.24 -0.91
CA ARG A 155 -11.45 -6.20 -1.56
C ARG A 155 -12.53 -5.77 -0.59
N GLU A 156 -12.51 -6.30 0.60
CA GLU A 156 -13.51 -6.04 1.63
C GLU A 156 -13.49 -4.59 2.09
N ILE A 157 -12.31 -4.03 2.36
CA ILE A 157 -12.19 -2.64 2.80
C ILE A 157 -12.68 -1.65 1.73
N ARG A 158 -12.37 -1.91 0.46
CA ARG A 158 -12.86 -1.09 -0.66
C ARG A 158 -14.38 -1.13 -0.78
N ARG A 159 -14.98 -2.29 -0.55
CA ARG A 159 -16.43 -2.44 -0.52
C ARG A 159 -17.05 -1.65 0.62
N CYS A 160 -16.55 -1.80 1.83
CA CYS A 160 -17.05 -1.10 3.01
C CYS A 160 -17.01 0.42 2.87
N ILE A 161 -15.92 0.98 2.37
CA ILE A 161 -15.78 2.43 2.16
C ILE A 161 -16.78 2.95 1.14
N ARG A 162 -17.03 2.20 0.06
CA ARG A 162 -17.97 2.58 -0.98
C ARG A 162 -19.42 2.53 -0.49
N ASP A 163 -19.78 1.44 0.20
CA ASP A 163 -21.18 1.15 0.55
C ASP A 163 -21.68 1.97 1.74
N LEU A 164 -20.81 2.36 2.66
CA LEU A 164 -21.21 2.98 3.92
C LEU A 164 -21.33 4.49 3.90
N GLY A 165 -20.84 5.18 2.89
CA GLY A 165 -20.93 6.66 2.79
C GLY A 165 -20.43 7.41 4.04
N PHE A 166 -19.59 6.78 4.84
CA PHE A 166 -19.33 7.11 6.23
C PHE A 166 -18.24 8.19 6.36
N LYS A 167 -18.50 9.18 7.23
CA LYS A 167 -17.46 10.12 7.69
C LYS A 167 -16.85 9.56 8.98
N GLY A 168 -15.61 9.12 8.97
CA GLY A 168 -14.93 8.57 10.15
C GLY A 168 -14.04 7.36 9.84
N ALA A 169 -13.51 6.73 10.87
CA ALA A 169 -12.72 5.51 10.74
C ALA A 169 -13.58 4.27 10.96
N LEU A 170 -13.52 3.31 10.04
CA LEU A 170 -14.13 2.01 10.20
C LEU A 170 -13.05 0.96 10.41
N VAL A 171 -13.13 0.22 11.50
CA VAL A 171 -12.24 -0.91 11.80
C VAL A 171 -13.02 -2.20 11.60
N ASN A 172 -12.64 -2.98 10.59
CA ASN A 172 -13.18 -4.32 10.36
C ASN A 172 -12.10 -5.36 10.66
N GLY A 173 -12.43 -6.39 11.44
CA GLY A 173 -11.56 -7.56 11.59
C GLY A 173 -11.01 -7.84 12.97
N PHE A 174 -11.80 -7.68 14.04
CA PHE A 174 -11.64 -8.55 15.20
C PHE A 174 -12.44 -9.84 14.94
N SER A 175 -11.85 -10.75 14.20
CA SER A 175 -12.26 -12.14 14.23
C SER A 175 -11.97 -12.65 15.65
N GLN A 176 -13.00 -13.02 16.37
CA GLN A 176 -12.87 -13.69 17.65
C GLN A 176 -11.96 -14.90 17.48
N VAL A 177 -10.79 -14.86 18.14
CA VAL A 177 -10.06 -16.08 18.45
C VAL A 177 -10.78 -16.67 19.67
N GLY A 178 -11.60 -17.68 19.38
CA GLY A 178 -12.15 -18.56 20.39
C GLY A 178 -11.12 -19.58 20.83
#